data_4854b81b1a02e806fcd9646b1570e795
#
_entry.id   4854b81b1a02e806fcd9646b1570e795
#
_cell.length_a   1.000
_cell.length_b   1.000
_cell.length_c   1.000
_cell.angle_alpha   90.00
_cell.angle_beta   90.00
_cell.angle_gamma   90.00
#
_symmetry.space_group_name_H-M   'P 1'
#
loop_
_entity.id
_entity.type
_entity.pdbx_description
1 polymer ?
#
loop_
_entity_poly.entity_id
_entity_poly.type
_entity_poly.pdbx_seq_one_letter_code
_entity_poly.pdbx_strand_id
1 'polypeptide(L)'
;MNSVEKSLNTVADTAEIAPNNDFWARIASHVVADPDYQNRVYADWTASGRLFKPIEDRISNMVGGLMANTHTEDSYTGRVMTTWLHEAEQVIKQHVNASSEDILLNVGSGMTGALAKLIRMMGWWCHEQHRSIVLENMGQKPLVYITHREHHSNHTMWIESLVELRIIPALEGDEIDLEWLEKDLFNEKNRKIKMASITAASNVTGIETPYRRIAKIMHEHKAYCFVDFAASAPYVDIDMHPNDEEWLDAIFFSPHKFLGGPGSSGVLIFNKALYQNKVPEQPGGGTVLWTNPWGEHRFISNIEQRESGGTPGILQTIKTAMAVQLKEEMGTKNIYEREQYLNALLFNRIDKIDGVRVLSDNHKHRLSIFSIVFENVDYKTAVQRLSNDFHVETRGGCACAGTYGHHLLNIDYCTSKSITDQLDDEFQSLKPGWVRVSLHPCMSESEINTIADAIENVANGANAMFAAPEKTQSIWAPLI
;
A
#
# COMPACT_ATOMS: atom_id res chain seq x y z
N MET A 1 12.33 -30.00 15.78
CA MET A 1 12.33 -29.18 17.01
C MET A 1 13.77 -28.92 17.44
N ASN A 2 14.16 -27.71 17.72
CA ASN A 2 15.46 -27.21 18.13
C ASN A 2 16.52 -26.90 17.05
N SER A 3 16.34 -25.75 16.36
CA SER A 3 17.49 -24.92 15.94
C SER A 3 17.11 -23.49 15.50
N VAL A 4 15.83 -23.13 15.43
CA VAL A 4 15.37 -21.80 14.99
C VAL A 4 14.89 -20.92 16.17
N GLU A 5 14.54 -21.50 17.30
CA GLU A 5 14.03 -20.75 18.48
C GLU A 5 15.10 -20.11 19.38
N LYS A 6 16.40 -20.26 19.05
CA LYS A 6 17.51 -19.76 19.91
C LYS A 6 18.17 -18.46 19.44
N SER A 7 17.72 -17.82 18.35
CA SER A 7 18.33 -16.57 17.86
C SER A 7 17.51 -15.29 18.13
N LEU A 8 16.41 -15.36 18.89
CA LEU A 8 15.47 -14.24 19.07
C LEU A 8 15.58 -13.45 20.38
N ASN A 9 16.60 -13.70 21.21
CA ASN A 9 16.74 -13.01 22.49
C ASN A 9 18.16 -12.50 22.77
N THR A 10 18.74 -11.69 21.88
CA THR A 10 19.88 -10.84 22.23
C THR A 10 19.75 -9.48 21.54
N VAL A 11 19.13 -8.54 22.23
CA VAL A 11 19.10 -7.08 21.90
C VAL A 11 20.48 -6.43 22.13
N ALA A 12 21.55 -7.20 22.24
CA ALA A 12 22.85 -6.72 22.69
C ALA A 12 23.93 -6.59 21.61
N ASP A 13 23.65 -6.88 20.31
CA ASP A 13 24.71 -6.88 19.27
C ASP A 13 24.36 -6.11 17.97
N THR A 14 23.46 -5.11 18.01
CA THR A 14 23.17 -4.26 16.84
C THR A 14 24.08 -3.04 16.71
N ALA A 15 25.20 -2.99 17.42
CA ALA A 15 26.05 -1.81 17.54
C ALA A 15 27.15 -1.67 16.47
N GLU A 16 27.28 -2.56 15.47
CA GLU A 16 28.44 -2.54 14.55
C GLU A 16 28.14 -2.61 13.03
N ILE A 17 26.92 -2.50 12.57
CA ILE A 17 26.72 -2.24 11.14
C ILE A 17 26.43 -0.76 10.98
N ALA A 18 27.48 0.05 10.84
CA ALA A 18 27.31 1.45 10.44
C ALA A 18 26.61 1.47 9.06
N PRO A 19 25.41 2.08 8.97
CA PRO A 19 24.71 2.14 7.71
C PRO A 19 25.61 2.83 6.68
N ASN A 20 25.56 2.41 5.42
CA ASN A 20 26.30 3.06 4.32
C ASN A 20 25.70 4.48 4.09
N ASN A 21 26.01 5.40 4.99
CA ASN A 21 25.46 6.76 5.01
C ASN A 21 25.72 7.50 3.69
N ASP A 22 26.87 7.28 3.04
CA ASP A 22 27.22 7.89 1.75
C ASP A 22 26.29 7.39 0.63
N PHE A 23 25.93 6.10 0.64
CA PHE A 23 24.97 5.56 -0.31
C PHE A 23 23.59 6.19 -0.16
N TRP A 24 23.06 6.27 1.06
CA TRP A 24 21.76 6.85 1.33
C TRP A 24 21.74 8.36 1.10
N ALA A 25 22.82 9.09 1.43
CA ALA A 25 22.96 10.49 1.12
C ALA A 25 22.94 10.77 -0.39
N ARG A 26 23.58 9.89 -1.18
CA ARG A 26 23.52 9.96 -2.64
C ARG A 26 22.10 9.73 -3.16
N ILE A 27 21.35 8.74 -2.63
CA ILE A 27 19.94 8.55 -2.99
C ILE A 27 19.13 9.81 -2.61
N ALA A 28 19.27 10.30 -1.39
CA ALA A 28 18.57 11.51 -0.91
C ALA A 28 18.82 12.75 -1.79
N SER A 29 20.04 12.93 -2.30
CA SER A 29 20.40 14.08 -3.14
C SER A 29 19.63 14.14 -4.49
N HIS A 30 19.02 13.05 -4.91
CA HIS A 30 18.20 12.97 -6.13
C HIS A 30 16.69 13.07 -5.86
N VAL A 31 16.27 13.12 -4.59
CA VAL A 31 14.86 13.35 -4.25
C VAL A 31 14.48 14.77 -4.65
N VAL A 32 13.39 14.91 -5.41
CA VAL A 32 12.92 16.23 -5.82
C VAL A 32 12.32 16.96 -4.63
N ALA A 33 12.91 18.08 -4.27
CA ALA A 33 12.44 18.99 -3.23
C ALA A 33 12.25 20.40 -3.81
N ASP A 34 11.28 21.11 -3.29
CA ASP A 34 11.12 22.52 -3.58
C ASP A 34 12.24 23.31 -2.86
N PRO A 35 12.93 24.24 -3.54
CA PRO A 35 13.95 25.08 -2.90
C PRO A 35 13.46 25.85 -1.66
N ASP A 36 12.21 26.27 -1.66
CA ASP A 36 11.56 26.96 -0.53
C ASP A 36 11.19 26.01 0.61
N TYR A 37 11.23 24.69 0.36
CA TYR A 37 10.91 23.60 1.30
C TYR A 37 12.14 22.85 1.82
N GLN A 38 13.35 23.29 1.53
CA GLN A 38 14.60 22.60 1.90
C GLN A 38 14.77 22.35 3.40
N ASN A 39 14.09 23.14 4.24
CA ASN A 39 14.15 23.01 5.70
C ASN A 39 13.01 22.15 6.28
N ARG A 40 12.18 21.51 5.44
CA ARG A 40 11.08 20.66 5.89
C ARG A 40 11.45 19.19 5.84
N VAL A 41 11.10 18.47 6.90
CA VAL A 41 11.28 17.02 6.98
C VAL A 41 9.98 16.34 6.54
N TYR A 42 10.05 15.55 5.47
CA TYR A 42 8.90 14.78 5.00
C TYR A 42 8.83 13.44 5.72
N ALA A 43 7.87 13.29 6.62
CA ALA A 43 7.64 12.11 7.46
C ALA A 43 6.29 11.43 7.21
N ASP A 44 5.76 11.50 5.97
CA ASP A 44 4.50 10.83 5.55
C ASP A 44 4.72 9.87 4.35
N TRP A 45 5.85 9.16 4.33
CA TRP A 45 6.27 8.28 3.23
C TRP A 45 5.28 7.13 2.95
N THR A 46 4.57 6.64 3.96
CA THR A 46 3.52 5.61 3.79
C THR A 46 2.32 6.11 2.98
N ALA A 47 2.09 7.43 2.92
CA ALA A 47 1.00 7.99 2.13
C ALA A 47 1.37 8.14 0.66
N SER A 48 2.58 8.63 0.38
CA SER A 48 3.12 8.80 -0.97
C SER A 48 4.65 8.82 -0.92
N GLY A 49 5.29 8.18 -1.89
CA GLY A 49 6.70 8.42 -2.15
C GLY A 49 6.97 9.86 -2.60
N ARG A 50 8.23 10.18 -2.87
CA ARG A 50 8.68 11.46 -3.45
C ARG A 50 9.13 11.23 -4.88
N LEU A 51 9.10 12.27 -5.70
CA LEU A 51 9.69 12.23 -7.05
C LEU A 51 11.22 12.04 -6.96
N PHE A 52 11.78 11.34 -7.94
CA PHE A 52 13.20 11.07 -8.02
C PHE A 52 13.74 11.61 -9.35
N LYS A 53 14.62 12.58 -9.28
CA LYS A 53 15.06 13.36 -10.45
C LYS A 53 15.53 12.51 -11.63
N PRO A 54 16.34 11.44 -11.48
CA PRO A 54 16.76 10.60 -12.61
C PRO A 54 15.57 9.92 -13.33
N ILE A 55 14.49 9.56 -12.61
CA ILE A 55 13.29 9.00 -13.23
C ILE A 55 12.54 10.09 -14.00
N GLU A 56 12.32 11.27 -13.39
CA GLU A 56 11.62 12.39 -14.05
C GLU A 56 12.36 12.84 -15.31
N ASP A 57 13.68 12.96 -15.25
CA ASP A 57 14.51 13.33 -16.40
C ASP A 57 14.42 12.28 -17.52
N ARG A 58 14.42 10.99 -17.18
CA ARG A 58 14.29 9.90 -18.16
C ARG A 58 12.90 9.88 -18.80
N ILE A 59 11.84 10.04 -18.00
CA ILE A 59 10.46 10.14 -18.51
C ILE A 59 10.34 11.34 -19.46
N SER A 60 10.82 12.50 -19.06
CA SER A 60 10.68 13.72 -19.87
C SER A 60 11.53 13.70 -21.14
N ASN A 61 12.83 13.35 -21.03
CA ASN A 61 13.79 13.54 -22.10
C ASN A 61 13.92 12.35 -23.06
N MET A 62 13.70 11.12 -22.59
CA MET A 62 13.79 9.92 -23.42
C MET A 62 12.41 9.44 -23.85
N VAL A 63 11.56 9.06 -22.87
CA VAL A 63 10.26 8.48 -23.17
C VAL A 63 9.35 9.50 -23.81
N GLY A 64 9.30 10.73 -23.27
CA GLY A 64 8.47 11.84 -23.79
C GLY A 64 8.81 12.21 -25.23
N GLY A 65 10.07 12.16 -25.62
CA GLY A 65 10.51 12.47 -26.98
C GLY A 65 10.02 11.48 -28.05
N LEU A 66 9.64 10.24 -27.64
CA LEU A 66 9.15 9.18 -28.53
C LEU A 66 7.68 8.80 -28.23
N MET A 67 7.02 9.55 -27.35
CA MET A 67 5.67 9.22 -26.88
C MET A 67 4.68 9.02 -28.02
N ALA A 68 4.09 7.83 -28.09
CA ALA A 68 3.08 7.44 -29.09
C ALA A 68 2.14 6.38 -28.50
N ASN A 69 1.01 6.11 -29.16
CA ASN A 69 0.11 5.04 -28.79
C ASN A 69 0.74 3.66 -29.09
N THR A 70 0.50 2.68 -28.22
CA THR A 70 1.03 1.31 -28.28
C THR A 70 0.16 0.32 -29.05
N HIS A 71 -0.97 0.73 -29.62
CA HIS A 71 -1.83 -0.15 -30.44
C HIS A 71 -1.38 -0.27 -31.91
N THR A 72 -0.18 0.17 -32.26
CA THR A 72 0.37 0.07 -33.61
C THR A 72 1.88 -0.18 -33.55
N GLU A 73 2.35 -1.13 -34.36
CA GLU A 73 3.77 -1.44 -34.52
C GLU A 73 4.30 -1.04 -35.91
N ASP A 74 3.45 -0.51 -36.77
CA ASP A 74 3.82 -0.12 -38.13
C ASP A 74 4.69 1.14 -38.17
N SER A 75 4.46 2.07 -37.23
CA SER A 75 5.27 3.28 -37.10
C SER A 75 6.44 3.06 -36.15
N TYR A 76 7.54 3.81 -36.36
CA TYR A 76 8.73 3.73 -35.51
C TYR A 76 8.42 4.02 -34.06
N THR A 77 7.72 5.14 -33.77
CA THR A 77 7.40 5.55 -32.41
C THR A 77 6.40 4.58 -31.73
N GLY A 78 5.39 4.10 -32.48
CA GLY A 78 4.45 3.10 -31.98
C GLY A 78 5.15 1.81 -31.55
N ARG A 79 6.05 1.28 -32.40
CA ARG A 79 6.83 0.09 -32.11
C ARG A 79 7.73 0.26 -30.88
N VAL A 80 8.47 1.38 -30.80
CA VAL A 80 9.35 1.65 -29.65
C VAL A 80 8.54 1.72 -28.36
N MET A 81 7.42 2.45 -28.36
CA MET A 81 6.58 2.57 -27.15
C MET A 81 5.94 1.24 -26.76
N THR A 82 5.52 0.42 -27.72
CA THR A 82 4.99 -0.94 -27.45
C THR A 82 6.08 -1.81 -26.81
N THR A 83 7.30 -1.78 -27.35
CA THR A 83 8.44 -2.50 -26.77
C THR A 83 8.72 -2.07 -25.33
N TRP A 84 8.84 -0.76 -25.10
CA TRP A 84 9.12 -0.25 -23.74
C TRP A 84 8.01 -0.53 -22.75
N LEU A 85 6.74 -0.51 -23.19
CA LEU A 85 5.62 -0.91 -22.34
C LEU A 85 5.72 -2.38 -21.92
N HIS A 86 5.97 -3.28 -22.88
CA HIS A 86 6.14 -4.70 -22.59
C HIS A 86 7.36 -4.99 -21.70
N GLU A 87 8.49 -4.30 -21.93
CA GLU A 87 9.67 -4.40 -21.08
C GLU A 87 9.34 -3.94 -19.64
N ALA A 88 8.60 -2.85 -19.48
CA ALA A 88 8.17 -2.37 -18.19
C ALA A 88 7.27 -3.38 -17.47
N GLU A 89 6.34 -4.01 -18.18
CA GLU A 89 5.48 -5.08 -17.63
C GLU A 89 6.31 -6.30 -17.19
N GLN A 90 7.35 -6.67 -17.96
CA GLN A 90 8.26 -7.76 -17.58
C GLN A 90 9.07 -7.41 -16.32
N VAL A 91 9.58 -6.18 -16.20
CA VAL A 91 10.29 -5.71 -14.99
C VAL A 91 9.38 -5.84 -13.76
N ILE A 92 8.11 -5.43 -13.87
CA ILE A 92 7.15 -5.52 -12.76
C ILE A 92 6.89 -6.99 -12.39
N LYS A 93 6.69 -7.88 -13.36
CA LYS A 93 6.49 -9.32 -13.13
C LYS A 93 7.70 -9.99 -12.48
N GLN A 94 8.90 -9.68 -12.97
CA GLN A 94 10.16 -10.23 -12.42
C GLN A 94 10.36 -9.81 -10.97
N HIS A 95 10.06 -8.55 -10.65
CA HIS A 95 10.18 -8.00 -9.29
C HIS A 95 9.41 -8.79 -8.23
N VAL A 96 8.29 -9.40 -8.60
CA VAL A 96 7.43 -10.14 -7.67
C VAL A 96 7.51 -11.66 -7.87
N ASN A 97 8.49 -12.13 -8.64
CA ASN A 97 8.62 -13.55 -9.03
C ASN A 97 7.31 -14.13 -9.59
N ALA A 98 6.63 -13.36 -10.47
CA ALA A 98 5.44 -13.83 -11.16
C ALA A 98 5.78 -14.89 -12.21
N SER A 99 4.95 -15.92 -12.32
CA SER A 99 5.07 -16.99 -13.30
C SER A 99 4.41 -16.64 -14.63
N SER A 100 4.53 -17.52 -15.64
CA SER A 100 3.79 -17.39 -16.90
C SER A 100 2.27 -17.58 -16.75
N GLU A 101 1.82 -18.11 -15.61
CA GLU A 101 0.42 -18.30 -15.28
C GLU A 101 -0.20 -17.05 -14.63
N ASP A 102 0.62 -16.03 -14.32
CA ASP A 102 0.17 -14.83 -13.64
C ASP A 102 -0.06 -13.70 -14.64
N ILE A 103 -1.20 -13.06 -14.48
CA ILE A 103 -1.71 -11.96 -15.29
C ILE A 103 -1.39 -10.65 -14.59
N LEU A 104 -0.71 -9.74 -15.27
CA LEU A 104 -0.45 -8.39 -14.79
C LEU A 104 -1.46 -7.41 -15.41
N LEU A 105 -2.12 -6.62 -14.57
CA LEU A 105 -2.91 -5.48 -14.99
C LEU A 105 -2.46 -4.20 -14.30
N ASN A 106 -2.20 -3.19 -15.08
CA ASN A 106 -1.93 -1.83 -14.60
C ASN A 106 -3.24 -1.08 -14.49
N VAL A 107 -3.68 -0.73 -13.27
CA VAL A 107 -5.05 -0.25 -13.00
C VAL A 107 -5.06 1.01 -12.15
N GLY A 108 -5.63 2.07 -12.68
CA GLY A 108 -5.80 3.32 -11.93
C GLY A 108 -4.49 3.86 -11.35
N SER A 109 -4.51 4.36 -10.12
CA SER A 109 -3.36 4.99 -9.46
C SER A 109 -2.84 4.22 -8.22
N GLY A 110 -3.46 3.09 -7.85
CA GLY A 110 -3.05 2.34 -6.65
C GLY A 110 -3.90 1.10 -6.41
N MET A 111 -3.65 0.44 -5.26
CA MET A 111 -4.28 -0.83 -4.90
C MET A 111 -5.81 -0.77 -4.86
N THR A 112 -6.40 0.36 -4.51
CA THR A 112 -7.86 0.52 -4.47
C THR A 112 -8.49 0.22 -5.82
N GLY A 113 -7.92 0.77 -6.91
CA GLY A 113 -8.36 0.48 -8.28
C GLY A 113 -8.07 -0.97 -8.68
N ALA A 114 -6.92 -1.52 -8.27
CA ALA A 114 -6.52 -2.88 -8.54
C ALA A 114 -7.48 -3.90 -7.90
N LEU A 115 -7.79 -3.75 -6.61
CA LEU A 115 -8.74 -4.62 -5.90
C LEU A 115 -10.17 -4.48 -6.47
N ALA A 116 -10.62 -3.25 -6.75
CA ALA A 116 -11.92 -3.02 -7.37
C ALA A 116 -12.03 -3.73 -8.72
N LYS A 117 -10.98 -3.68 -9.55
CA LYS A 117 -10.91 -4.41 -10.84
C LYS A 117 -11.03 -5.92 -10.60
N LEU A 118 -10.27 -6.48 -9.65
CA LEU A 118 -10.31 -7.90 -9.31
C LEU A 118 -11.71 -8.34 -8.89
N ILE A 119 -12.34 -7.64 -7.94
CA ILE A 119 -13.69 -7.96 -7.44
C ILE A 119 -14.72 -7.97 -8.57
N ARG A 120 -14.65 -7.00 -9.49
CA ARG A 120 -15.55 -6.91 -10.65
C ARG A 120 -15.29 -8.04 -11.66
N MET A 121 -14.03 -8.35 -11.96
CA MET A 121 -13.67 -9.49 -12.83
C MET A 121 -14.13 -10.83 -12.26
N MET A 122 -14.10 -10.98 -10.93
CA MET A 122 -14.59 -12.19 -10.25
C MET A 122 -16.14 -12.27 -10.21
N GLY A 123 -16.85 -11.20 -10.65
CA GLY A 123 -18.32 -11.17 -10.65
C GLY A 123 -18.91 -10.99 -9.24
N TRP A 124 -18.13 -10.46 -8.28
CA TRP A 124 -18.59 -10.28 -6.89
C TRP A 124 -19.01 -8.84 -6.57
N TRP A 125 -19.28 -8.06 -7.59
CA TRP A 125 -19.81 -6.71 -7.47
C TRP A 125 -20.99 -6.49 -8.41
N CYS A 126 -21.93 -5.68 -7.97
CA CYS A 126 -23.02 -5.16 -8.84
C CYS A 126 -23.40 -3.75 -8.39
N HIS A 127 -24.14 -3.04 -9.22
CA HIS A 127 -24.67 -1.74 -8.87
C HIS A 127 -25.63 -1.86 -7.67
N GLU A 128 -25.59 -0.89 -6.75
CA GLU A 128 -26.39 -0.86 -5.52
C GLU A 128 -27.88 -1.11 -5.78
N GLN A 129 -28.45 -0.52 -6.81
CA GLN A 129 -29.87 -0.70 -7.19
C GLN A 129 -30.26 -2.15 -7.53
N HIS A 130 -29.31 -2.99 -7.87
CA HIS A 130 -29.54 -4.41 -8.22
C HIS A 130 -29.09 -5.36 -7.13
N ARG A 131 -28.46 -4.85 -6.08
CA ARG A 131 -27.79 -5.70 -5.06
C ARG A 131 -28.74 -6.65 -4.35
N SER A 132 -29.91 -6.19 -3.91
CA SER A 132 -30.90 -7.02 -3.23
C SER A 132 -31.35 -8.19 -4.12
N ILE A 133 -31.71 -7.88 -5.37
CA ILE A 133 -32.17 -8.89 -6.35
C ILE A 133 -31.07 -9.94 -6.63
N VAL A 134 -29.82 -9.47 -6.78
CA VAL A 134 -28.69 -10.39 -7.03
C VAL A 134 -28.44 -11.25 -5.80
N LEU A 135 -28.43 -10.68 -4.60
CA LEU A 135 -28.21 -11.43 -3.36
C LEU A 135 -29.30 -12.47 -3.07
N GLU A 136 -30.58 -12.16 -3.39
CA GLU A 136 -31.70 -13.09 -3.24
C GLU A 136 -31.62 -14.28 -4.19
N ASN A 137 -31.05 -14.10 -5.39
CA ASN A 137 -30.92 -15.14 -6.41
C ASN A 137 -29.52 -15.76 -6.46
N MET A 138 -28.56 -15.21 -5.72
CA MET A 138 -27.22 -15.74 -5.63
C MET A 138 -27.22 -16.94 -4.67
N GLY A 139 -26.79 -18.09 -5.11
CA GLY A 139 -26.66 -19.25 -4.24
C GLY A 139 -25.71 -19.00 -3.05
N GLN A 140 -24.81 -19.93 -2.77
CA GLN A 140 -23.83 -19.77 -1.71
C GLN A 140 -22.85 -18.62 -2.03
N LYS A 141 -22.80 -17.60 -1.16
CA LYS A 141 -21.85 -16.46 -1.30
C LYS A 141 -20.40 -16.94 -1.16
N PRO A 142 -19.45 -16.37 -1.90
CA PRO A 142 -18.04 -16.52 -1.59
C PRO A 142 -17.75 -16.05 -0.15
N LEU A 143 -16.80 -16.68 0.53
CA LEU A 143 -16.37 -16.31 1.87
C LEU A 143 -15.01 -15.66 1.81
N VAL A 144 -14.90 -14.45 2.36
CA VAL A 144 -13.65 -13.67 2.40
C VAL A 144 -13.23 -13.50 3.85
N TYR A 145 -11.99 -13.84 4.14
CA TYR A 145 -11.34 -13.56 5.40
C TYR A 145 -10.42 -12.35 5.23
N ILE A 146 -10.51 -11.41 6.16
CA ILE A 146 -9.59 -10.28 6.29
C ILE A 146 -9.03 -10.24 7.71
N THR A 147 -7.92 -9.52 7.92
CA THR A 147 -7.43 -9.27 9.27
C THR A 147 -8.11 -8.03 9.89
N HIS A 148 -7.92 -7.83 11.18
CA HIS A 148 -8.34 -6.60 11.85
C HIS A 148 -7.49 -5.37 11.46
N ARG A 149 -6.34 -5.57 10.79
CA ARG A 149 -5.35 -4.53 10.42
C ARG A 149 -5.58 -3.89 9.05
N GLU A 150 -6.66 -4.24 8.34
CA GLU A 150 -6.85 -3.85 6.95
C GLU A 150 -7.05 -2.34 6.76
N HIS A 151 -6.48 -1.84 5.67
CA HIS A 151 -6.83 -0.53 5.13
C HIS A 151 -8.31 -0.52 4.69
N HIS A 152 -8.99 0.64 4.80
CA HIS A 152 -10.39 0.78 4.37
C HIS A 152 -10.66 0.19 2.97
N SER A 153 -9.74 0.34 2.02
CA SER A 153 -9.92 -0.20 0.67
C SER A 153 -10.03 -1.73 0.66
N ASN A 154 -9.27 -2.42 1.52
CA ASN A 154 -9.34 -3.89 1.63
C ASN A 154 -10.38 -4.35 2.66
N HIS A 155 -11.15 -3.46 3.24
CA HIS A 155 -12.24 -3.77 4.17
C HIS A 155 -13.60 -3.36 3.60
N THR A 156 -13.83 -2.05 3.38
CA THR A 156 -15.14 -1.55 2.93
C THR A 156 -15.54 -2.09 1.57
N MET A 157 -14.56 -2.32 0.69
CA MET A 157 -14.83 -2.87 -0.64
C MET A 157 -15.39 -4.28 -0.57
N TRP A 158 -14.92 -5.11 0.38
CA TRP A 158 -15.48 -6.43 0.63
C TRP A 158 -16.84 -6.38 1.31
N ILE A 159 -17.07 -5.44 2.26
CA ILE A 159 -18.40 -5.20 2.86
C ILE A 159 -19.45 -4.91 1.78
N GLU A 160 -19.08 -4.07 0.78
CA GLU A 160 -19.98 -3.67 -0.29
C GLU A 160 -20.02 -4.66 -1.48
N SER A 161 -19.30 -5.76 -1.40
CA SER A 161 -19.29 -6.82 -2.41
C SER A 161 -20.40 -7.87 -2.17
N LEU A 162 -20.54 -8.80 -3.11
CA LEU A 162 -21.50 -9.91 -3.05
C LEU A 162 -20.93 -11.12 -2.29
N VAL A 163 -20.25 -10.89 -1.18
CA VAL A 163 -19.54 -11.91 -0.39
C VAL A 163 -20.04 -11.98 1.05
N GLU A 164 -19.66 -13.01 1.76
CA GLU A 164 -19.70 -13.06 3.21
C GLU A 164 -18.33 -12.71 3.72
N LEU A 165 -18.24 -11.69 4.58
CA LEU A 165 -16.97 -11.20 5.12
C LEU A 165 -16.80 -11.67 6.56
N ARG A 166 -15.61 -12.19 6.88
CA ARG A 166 -15.21 -12.52 8.26
C ARG A 166 -13.88 -11.87 8.59
N ILE A 167 -13.80 -11.27 9.78
CA ILE A 167 -12.57 -10.69 10.29
C ILE A 167 -11.90 -11.73 11.18
N ILE A 168 -10.66 -12.09 10.89
CA ILE A 168 -9.85 -12.94 11.75
C ILE A 168 -9.58 -12.19 13.05
N PRO A 169 -9.91 -12.77 14.23
CA PRO A 169 -9.76 -12.09 15.49
C PRO A 169 -8.31 -11.69 15.79
N ALA A 170 -8.17 -10.63 16.57
CA ALA A 170 -6.90 -10.28 17.20
C ALA A 170 -6.75 -11.04 18.52
N LEU A 171 -5.56 -11.52 18.80
CA LEU A 171 -5.12 -12.02 20.10
C LEU A 171 -4.50 -10.89 20.94
N GLU A 172 -4.20 -11.18 22.21
CA GLU A 172 -3.43 -10.28 23.06
C GLU A 172 -2.07 -9.95 22.41
N GLY A 173 -1.66 -8.70 22.53
CA GLY A 173 -0.43 -8.23 21.87
C GLY A 173 -0.58 -7.93 20.38
N ASP A 174 -1.82 -7.82 19.88
CA ASP A 174 -2.11 -7.46 18.49
C ASP A 174 -1.78 -8.57 17.45
N GLU A 175 -1.62 -9.81 17.89
CA GLU A 175 -1.37 -10.95 17.01
C GLU A 175 -2.65 -11.41 16.27
N ILE A 176 -2.48 -12.11 15.15
CA ILE A 176 -3.61 -12.66 14.35
C ILE A 176 -3.89 -14.09 14.80
N ASP A 177 -5.18 -14.39 15.11
CA ASP A 177 -5.60 -15.73 15.56
C ASP A 177 -5.67 -16.72 14.37
N LEU A 178 -4.54 -17.36 14.10
CA LEU A 178 -4.45 -18.36 13.03
C LEU A 178 -5.16 -19.68 13.40
N GLU A 179 -5.28 -20.01 14.67
CA GLU A 179 -6.00 -21.20 15.12
C GLU A 179 -7.50 -21.05 14.88
N TRP A 180 -8.04 -19.86 15.14
CA TRP A 180 -9.40 -19.54 14.80
C TRP A 180 -9.66 -19.64 13.30
N LEU A 181 -8.74 -19.10 12.46
CA LEU A 181 -8.84 -19.17 10.99
C LEU A 181 -8.92 -20.63 10.52
N GLU A 182 -8.00 -21.47 10.97
CA GLU A 182 -7.95 -22.88 10.58
C GLU A 182 -9.23 -23.64 10.99
N LYS A 183 -9.70 -23.41 12.22
CA LYS A 183 -10.94 -23.99 12.73
C LYS A 183 -12.17 -23.54 11.94
N ASP A 184 -12.25 -22.27 11.60
CA ASP A 184 -13.37 -21.73 10.83
C ASP A 184 -13.36 -22.26 9.38
N LEU A 185 -12.20 -22.32 8.74
CA LEU A 185 -12.03 -22.95 7.42
C LEU A 185 -12.43 -24.43 7.41
N PHE A 186 -12.13 -25.16 8.47
CA PHE A 186 -12.56 -26.56 8.64
C PHE A 186 -14.10 -26.67 8.72
N ASN A 187 -14.76 -25.76 9.44
CA ASN A 187 -16.22 -25.70 9.52
C ASN A 187 -16.84 -25.35 8.17
N GLU A 188 -16.16 -24.52 7.37
CA GLU A 188 -16.58 -24.09 6.03
C GLU A 188 -16.04 -24.98 4.91
N LYS A 189 -15.66 -26.23 5.19
CA LYS A 189 -15.08 -27.16 4.20
C LYS A 189 -15.94 -27.40 2.96
N ASN A 190 -17.27 -27.24 3.07
CA ASN A 190 -18.22 -27.38 1.98
C ASN A 190 -18.47 -26.07 1.20
N ARG A 191 -17.88 -24.96 1.63
CA ARG A 191 -17.93 -23.68 0.93
C ARG A 191 -17.12 -23.77 -0.35
N LYS A 192 -17.75 -23.48 -1.49
CA LYS A 192 -17.11 -23.63 -2.81
C LYS A 192 -15.99 -22.63 -3.05
N ILE A 193 -16.19 -21.38 -2.63
CA ILE A 193 -15.25 -20.29 -2.84
C ILE A 193 -14.92 -19.66 -1.49
N LYS A 194 -13.66 -19.77 -1.12
CA LYS A 194 -13.08 -19.19 0.10
C LYS A 194 -11.79 -18.48 -0.27
N MET A 195 -11.54 -17.34 0.33
CA MET A 195 -10.27 -16.62 0.16
C MET A 195 -9.92 -15.78 1.38
N ALA A 196 -8.64 -15.53 1.56
CA ALA A 196 -8.15 -14.45 2.40
C ALA A 196 -7.79 -13.26 1.50
N SER A 197 -8.09 -12.04 1.94
CA SER A 197 -7.61 -10.78 1.35
C SER A 197 -7.01 -9.95 2.47
N ILE A 198 -5.69 -9.99 2.60
CA ILE A 198 -4.99 -9.53 3.80
C ILE A 198 -3.86 -8.55 3.47
N THR A 199 -3.63 -7.58 4.35
CA THR A 199 -2.47 -6.70 4.20
C THR A 199 -1.18 -7.40 4.58
N ALA A 200 -0.10 -7.19 3.82
CA ALA A 200 1.23 -7.71 4.16
C ALA A 200 1.84 -7.00 5.37
N ALA A 201 1.52 -5.71 5.54
CA ALA A 201 1.87 -4.94 6.73
C ALA A 201 0.87 -3.79 6.95
N SER A 202 0.63 -3.46 8.22
CA SER A 202 -0.28 -2.38 8.57
C SER A 202 0.28 -1.01 8.16
N ASN A 203 -0.53 -0.21 7.49
CA ASN A 203 -0.22 1.19 7.20
C ASN A 203 -0.33 2.13 8.43
N VAL A 204 -0.71 1.58 9.59
CA VAL A 204 -0.83 2.30 10.86
C VAL A 204 0.37 2.04 11.75
N THR A 205 0.71 0.79 11.98
CA THR A 205 1.75 0.38 12.92
C THR A 205 3.03 -0.13 12.27
N GLY A 206 3.00 -0.42 10.96
CA GLY A 206 4.11 -1.06 10.27
C GLY A 206 4.30 -2.54 10.63
N ILE A 207 3.46 -3.09 11.48
CA ILE A 207 3.55 -4.50 11.89
C ILE A 207 3.19 -5.40 10.70
N GLU A 208 4.08 -6.34 10.43
CA GLU A 208 3.90 -7.31 9.35
C GLU A 208 2.86 -8.37 9.70
N THR A 209 2.13 -8.81 8.69
CA THR A 209 1.18 -9.91 8.77
C THR A 209 1.89 -11.21 8.40
N PRO A 210 1.68 -12.33 9.09
CA PRO A 210 2.28 -13.61 8.72
C PRO A 210 1.58 -14.22 7.48
N TYR A 211 1.54 -13.45 6.37
CA TYR A 211 0.76 -13.77 5.17
C TYR A 211 1.19 -15.11 4.51
N ARG A 212 2.45 -15.52 4.64
CA ARG A 212 2.92 -16.83 4.16
C ARG A 212 2.24 -17.99 4.90
N ARG A 213 2.18 -17.91 6.23
CA ARG A 213 1.48 -18.91 7.04
C ARG A 213 0.00 -18.92 6.74
N ILE A 214 -0.61 -17.74 6.53
CA ILE A 214 -2.01 -17.65 6.13
C ILE A 214 -2.21 -18.28 4.75
N ALA A 215 -1.36 -18.00 3.77
CA ALA A 215 -1.42 -18.62 2.45
C ALA A 215 -1.39 -20.15 2.53
N LYS A 216 -0.46 -20.72 3.30
CA LYS A 216 -0.39 -22.16 3.53
C LYS A 216 -1.69 -22.71 4.12
N ILE A 217 -2.21 -22.14 5.20
CA ILE A 217 -3.48 -22.54 5.81
C ILE A 217 -4.63 -22.47 4.78
N MET A 218 -4.71 -21.40 4.01
CA MET A 218 -5.74 -21.25 2.98
C MET A 218 -5.68 -22.35 1.93
N HIS A 219 -4.48 -22.68 1.43
CA HIS A 219 -4.29 -23.70 0.41
C HIS A 219 -4.59 -25.12 0.93
N GLU A 220 -4.21 -25.46 2.16
CA GLU A 220 -4.58 -26.70 2.82
C GLU A 220 -6.10 -26.90 2.89
N HIS A 221 -6.85 -25.79 2.96
CA HIS A 221 -8.31 -25.77 2.94
C HIS A 221 -8.93 -25.47 1.56
N LYS A 222 -8.14 -25.55 0.47
CA LYS A 222 -8.58 -25.29 -0.92
C LYS A 222 -9.20 -23.89 -1.08
N ALA A 223 -8.57 -22.91 -0.51
CA ALA A 223 -8.93 -21.50 -0.53
C ALA A 223 -7.81 -20.68 -1.14
N TYR A 224 -8.13 -19.49 -1.64
CA TYR A 224 -7.18 -18.56 -2.25
C TYR A 224 -6.60 -17.59 -1.21
N CYS A 225 -5.39 -17.09 -1.48
CA CYS A 225 -4.74 -16.05 -0.67
C CYS A 225 -4.39 -14.84 -1.54
N PHE A 226 -5.02 -13.69 -1.26
CA PHE A 226 -4.75 -12.40 -1.88
C PHE A 226 -4.04 -11.50 -0.87
N VAL A 227 -2.99 -10.81 -1.32
CA VAL A 227 -2.18 -9.99 -0.40
C VAL A 227 -2.05 -8.55 -0.90
N ASP A 228 -2.41 -7.62 -0.01
CA ASP A 228 -2.22 -6.18 -0.18
C ASP A 228 -0.83 -5.76 0.31
N PHE A 229 0.04 -5.44 -0.64
CA PHE A 229 1.37 -4.93 -0.38
C PHE A 229 1.46 -3.39 -0.39
N ALA A 230 0.33 -2.67 -0.41
CA ALA A 230 0.36 -1.22 -0.62
C ALA A 230 1.23 -0.45 0.39
N ALA A 231 1.32 -0.89 1.65
CA ALA A 231 2.16 -0.24 2.65
C ALA A 231 3.62 -0.74 2.61
N SER A 232 3.84 -2.00 2.25
CA SER A 232 5.12 -2.69 2.39
C SER A 232 5.91 -2.82 1.08
N ALA A 233 5.25 -2.78 -0.09
CA ALA A 233 5.91 -3.00 -1.38
C ALA A 233 7.17 -2.15 -1.63
N PRO A 234 7.28 -0.89 -1.16
CA PRO A 234 8.51 -0.11 -1.34
C PRO A 234 9.71 -0.67 -0.57
N TYR A 235 9.50 -1.52 0.45
CA TYR A 235 10.50 -1.86 1.47
C TYR A 235 10.86 -3.34 1.54
N VAL A 236 9.93 -4.25 1.16
CA VAL A 236 10.09 -5.70 1.33
C VAL A 236 10.22 -6.42 -0.01
N ASP A 237 10.83 -7.61 0.01
CA ASP A 237 10.76 -8.51 -1.13
C ASP A 237 9.34 -9.03 -1.32
N ILE A 238 8.89 -9.10 -2.57
CA ILE A 238 7.62 -9.71 -2.93
C ILE A 238 7.93 -10.94 -3.78
N ASP A 239 7.52 -12.09 -3.31
CA ASP A 239 7.70 -13.36 -4.02
C ASP A 239 6.34 -14.07 -4.10
N MET A 240 5.75 -14.16 -5.29
CA MET A 240 4.46 -14.84 -5.45
C MET A 240 4.57 -16.36 -5.39
N HIS A 241 5.75 -16.92 -5.67
CA HIS A 241 5.96 -18.37 -5.77
C HIS A 241 7.20 -18.84 -5.00
N PRO A 242 7.26 -18.62 -3.67
CA PRO A 242 8.45 -19.02 -2.88
C PRO A 242 8.61 -20.55 -2.80
N ASN A 243 7.49 -21.27 -2.83
CA ASN A 243 7.41 -22.74 -2.76
C ASN A 243 5.98 -23.22 -3.10
N ASP A 244 5.77 -24.54 -3.08
CA ASP A 244 4.50 -25.20 -3.43
C ASP A 244 3.41 -25.16 -2.32
N GLU A 245 3.62 -24.46 -1.22
CA GLU A 245 2.66 -24.37 -0.11
C GLU A 245 2.23 -22.93 0.18
N GLU A 246 3.11 -21.95 -0.07
CA GLU A 246 2.96 -20.57 0.37
C GLU A 246 2.84 -19.56 -0.78
N TRP A 247 2.46 -20.03 -2.00
CA TRP A 247 2.26 -19.14 -3.13
C TRP A 247 1.13 -18.13 -2.87
N LEU A 248 1.08 -17.06 -3.67
CA LEU A 248 0.04 -16.04 -3.58
C LEU A 248 -0.81 -16.05 -4.86
N ASP A 249 -2.12 -16.17 -4.71
CA ASP A 249 -3.05 -16.27 -5.85
C ASP A 249 -3.31 -14.90 -6.49
N ALA A 250 -3.22 -13.82 -5.72
CA ALA A 250 -3.23 -12.46 -6.21
C ALA A 250 -2.47 -11.53 -5.27
N ILE A 251 -1.84 -10.52 -5.86
CA ILE A 251 -1.23 -9.40 -5.14
C ILE A 251 -1.65 -8.08 -5.75
N PHE A 252 -1.69 -7.04 -4.94
CA PHE A 252 -1.92 -5.69 -5.39
C PHE A 252 -1.15 -4.68 -4.56
N PHE A 253 -0.65 -3.63 -5.21
CA PHE A 253 0.11 -2.59 -4.54
C PHE A 253 0.01 -1.24 -5.25
N SER A 254 0.55 -0.22 -4.58
CA SER A 254 0.46 1.18 -4.98
C SER A 254 1.86 1.75 -5.26
N PRO A 255 2.36 1.67 -6.51
CA PRO A 255 3.70 2.13 -6.82
C PRO A 255 3.95 3.62 -6.54
N HIS A 256 2.90 4.45 -6.46
CA HIS A 256 3.04 5.85 -6.06
C HIS A 256 3.66 6.05 -4.66
N LYS A 257 3.73 4.97 -3.84
CA LYS A 257 4.40 4.99 -2.52
C LYS A 257 5.89 4.70 -2.58
N PHE A 258 6.39 4.19 -3.71
CA PHE A 258 7.83 4.03 -3.92
C PHE A 258 8.51 5.39 -4.12
N LEU A 259 9.79 5.47 -3.80
CA LEU A 259 10.62 6.58 -4.24
C LEU A 259 10.64 6.62 -5.78
N GLY A 260 10.37 7.78 -6.36
CA GLY A 260 10.21 7.95 -7.82
C GLY A 260 8.85 7.49 -8.35
N GLY A 261 7.97 6.96 -7.50
CA GLY A 261 6.70 6.38 -7.90
C GLY A 261 5.49 7.30 -8.10
N PRO A 262 5.40 8.52 -7.53
CA PRO A 262 4.24 9.38 -7.77
C PRO A 262 3.97 9.60 -9.26
N GLY A 263 2.71 9.37 -9.69
CA GLY A 263 2.30 9.39 -11.10
C GLY A 263 2.32 8.02 -11.79
N SER A 264 2.66 6.93 -11.08
CA SER A 264 2.60 5.55 -11.58
C SER A 264 1.18 4.98 -11.58
N SER A 265 0.99 3.80 -12.21
CA SER A 265 -0.26 3.03 -12.13
C SER A 265 -0.31 2.17 -10.87
N GLY A 266 -1.54 1.81 -10.44
CA GLY A 266 -1.73 0.69 -9.51
C GLY A 266 -1.41 -0.64 -10.20
N VAL A 267 -0.95 -1.62 -9.43
CA VAL A 267 -0.58 -2.95 -9.93
C VAL A 267 -1.51 -4.00 -9.33
N LEU A 268 -2.05 -4.85 -10.20
CA LEU A 268 -2.75 -6.09 -9.88
C LEU A 268 -2.04 -7.23 -10.61
N ILE A 269 -1.60 -8.25 -9.87
CA ILE A 269 -1.11 -9.50 -10.46
C ILE A 269 -1.90 -10.64 -9.83
N PHE A 270 -2.40 -11.57 -10.66
CA PHE A 270 -3.22 -12.67 -10.19
C PHE A 270 -3.04 -13.91 -11.06
N ASN A 271 -3.23 -15.08 -10.48
CA ASN A 271 -3.16 -16.34 -11.23
C ASN A 271 -4.32 -16.45 -12.22
N LYS A 272 -4.03 -16.80 -13.47
CA LYS A 272 -5.02 -16.90 -14.55
C LYS A 272 -6.14 -17.88 -14.27
N ALA A 273 -5.96 -18.87 -13.37
CA ALA A 273 -7.00 -19.80 -12.96
C ALA A 273 -8.21 -19.11 -12.30
N LEU A 274 -8.01 -17.91 -11.74
CA LEU A 274 -9.08 -17.08 -11.20
C LEU A 274 -9.94 -16.41 -12.30
N TYR A 275 -9.48 -16.39 -13.55
CA TYR A 275 -10.12 -15.68 -14.64
C TYR A 275 -10.93 -16.64 -15.54
N GLN A 276 -12.25 -16.50 -15.55
CA GLN A 276 -13.16 -17.33 -16.34
C GLN A 276 -13.98 -16.52 -17.36
N ASN A 277 -13.74 -15.22 -17.48
CA ASN A 277 -14.56 -14.33 -18.28
C ASN A 277 -14.28 -14.48 -19.78
N LYS A 278 -15.35 -14.52 -20.57
CA LYS A 278 -15.29 -14.43 -22.04
C LYS A 278 -15.36 -12.97 -22.52
N VAL A 279 -16.03 -12.14 -21.75
CA VAL A 279 -16.17 -10.71 -21.97
C VAL A 279 -15.32 -9.99 -20.92
N PRO A 280 -14.46 -9.04 -21.30
CA PRO A 280 -13.69 -8.29 -20.32
C PRO A 280 -14.60 -7.48 -19.39
N GLU A 281 -14.08 -7.16 -18.21
CA GLU A 281 -14.81 -6.31 -17.23
C GLU A 281 -15.12 -4.93 -17.81
N GLN A 282 -14.22 -4.41 -18.65
CA GLN A 282 -14.39 -3.13 -19.33
C GLN A 282 -14.16 -3.29 -20.84
N PRO A 283 -15.19 -3.66 -21.62
CA PRO A 283 -15.08 -3.72 -23.08
C PRO A 283 -14.78 -2.36 -23.68
N GLY A 284 -13.88 -2.32 -24.68
CA GLY A 284 -13.51 -1.06 -25.33
C GLY A 284 -12.53 -1.23 -26.49
N GLY A 285 -12.03 -0.13 -27.00
CA GLY A 285 -10.95 -0.14 -27.99
C GLY A 285 -9.73 -0.90 -27.46
N GLY A 286 -9.01 -1.59 -28.33
CA GLY A 286 -7.84 -2.40 -27.95
C GLY A 286 -8.17 -3.78 -27.37
N THR A 287 -9.43 -4.08 -27.01
CA THR A 287 -9.83 -5.38 -26.45
C THR A 287 -10.38 -6.36 -27.47
N VAL A 288 -10.68 -5.91 -28.67
CA VAL A 288 -11.34 -6.67 -29.74
C VAL A 288 -10.43 -6.86 -30.95
N LEU A 289 -10.51 -8.06 -31.55
CA LEU A 289 -9.91 -8.35 -32.85
C LEU A 289 -10.74 -7.80 -34.01
N TRP A 290 -12.07 -7.82 -33.85
CA TRP A 290 -13.01 -7.46 -34.91
C TRP A 290 -14.35 -7.05 -34.34
N THR A 291 -15.00 -6.07 -34.99
CA THR A 291 -16.40 -5.70 -34.78
C THR A 291 -17.05 -5.43 -36.12
N ASN A 292 -18.38 -5.59 -36.23
CA ASN A 292 -19.14 -5.25 -37.41
C ASN A 292 -20.45 -4.51 -37.06
N PRO A 293 -21.12 -3.86 -38.03
CA PRO A 293 -22.33 -3.11 -37.76
C PRO A 293 -23.57 -3.99 -37.44
N TRP A 294 -23.46 -5.29 -37.57
CA TRP A 294 -24.55 -6.24 -37.27
C TRP A 294 -24.52 -6.79 -35.86
N GLY A 295 -23.62 -6.27 -34.99
CA GLY A 295 -23.55 -6.65 -33.59
C GLY A 295 -22.58 -7.78 -33.27
N GLU A 296 -21.85 -8.31 -34.26
CA GLU A 296 -20.85 -9.34 -34.03
C GLU A 296 -19.51 -8.72 -33.65
N HIS A 297 -18.84 -9.32 -32.70
CA HIS A 297 -17.50 -8.92 -32.27
C HIS A 297 -16.72 -10.12 -31.73
N ARG A 298 -15.39 -10.00 -31.71
CA ARG A 298 -14.49 -11.03 -31.16
C ARG A 298 -13.42 -10.38 -30.32
N PHE A 299 -13.35 -10.75 -29.04
CA PHE A 299 -12.31 -10.26 -28.12
C PHE A 299 -10.98 -10.95 -28.36
N ILE A 300 -9.89 -10.26 -27.96
CA ILE A 300 -8.52 -10.76 -27.96
C ILE A 300 -8.42 -11.92 -26.96
N SER A 301 -7.63 -12.95 -27.29
CA SER A 301 -7.45 -14.13 -26.42
C SER A 301 -6.52 -13.87 -25.24
N ASN A 302 -5.51 -13.02 -25.40
CA ASN A 302 -4.61 -12.62 -24.32
C ASN A 302 -5.40 -11.86 -23.26
N ILE A 303 -5.32 -12.30 -21.99
CA ILE A 303 -6.11 -11.74 -20.88
C ILE A 303 -5.65 -10.33 -20.54
N GLU A 304 -4.34 -10.07 -20.50
CA GLU A 304 -3.78 -8.75 -20.18
C GLU A 304 -4.25 -7.69 -21.16
N GLN A 305 -4.16 -7.96 -22.45
CA GLN A 305 -4.66 -7.07 -23.51
C GLN A 305 -6.19 -6.93 -23.47
N ARG A 306 -6.90 -8.05 -23.27
CA ARG A 306 -8.38 -8.05 -23.22
C ARG A 306 -8.92 -7.24 -22.05
N GLU A 307 -8.26 -7.26 -20.89
CA GLU A 307 -8.66 -6.51 -19.71
C GLU A 307 -8.12 -5.07 -19.64
N SER A 308 -7.29 -4.68 -20.62
CA SER A 308 -6.71 -3.32 -20.75
C SER A 308 -7.46 -2.50 -21.81
N GLY A 309 -8.76 -2.25 -21.56
CA GLY A 309 -9.62 -1.50 -22.50
C GLY A 309 -9.25 -0.02 -22.59
N GLY A 310 -9.14 0.50 -23.82
CA GLY A 310 -8.72 1.85 -24.15
C GLY A 310 -7.21 1.98 -24.28
N THR A 311 -6.70 3.21 -24.37
CA THR A 311 -5.25 3.45 -24.32
C THR A 311 -4.74 3.18 -22.91
N PRO A 312 -3.77 2.28 -22.71
CA PRO A 312 -3.23 1.99 -21.38
C PRO A 312 -2.47 3.20 -20.84
N GLY A 313 -2.26 3.22 -19.53
CA GLY A 313 -1.43 4.21 -18.87
C GLY A 313 0.06 3.99 -19.16
N ILE A 314 0.51 4.31 -20.37
CA ILE A 314 1.84 3.98 -20.89
C ILE A 314 2.94 4.58 -20.01
N LEU A 315 2.92 5.90 -19.82
CA LEU A 315 3.91 6.59 -18.98
C LEU A 315 3.84 6.13 -17.52
N GLN A 316 2.62 5.89 -17.02
CA GLN A 316 2.38 5.43 -15.68
C GLN A 316 2.99 4.03 -15.44
N THR A 317 2.84 3.12 -16.39
CA THR A 317 3.41 1.76 -16.32
C THR A 317 4.93 1.77 -16.43
N ILE A 318 5.48 2.55 -17.38
CA ILE A 318 6.93 2.72 -17.51
C ILE A 318 7.51 3.33 -16.21
N LYS A 319 6.84 4.31 -15.63
CA LYS A 319 7.26 4.92 -14.36
C LYS A 319 7.17 3.92 -13.21
N THR A 320 6.15 3.06 -13.18
CA THR A 320 6.08 1.95 -12.21
C THR A 320 7.32 1.07 -12.29
N ALA A 321 7.70 0.63 -13.49
CA ALA A 321 8.88 -0.21 -13.69
C ALA A 321 10.19 0.49 -13.26
N MET A 322 10.33 1.80 -13.56
CA MET A 322 11.51 2.57 -13.12
C MET A 322 11.58 2.71 -11.59
N ALA A 323 10.45 2.89 -10.91
CA ALA A 323 10.41 2.97 -9.45
C ALA A 323 10.73 1.60 -8.80
N VAL A 324 10.25 0.52 -9.39
CA VAL A 324 10.59 -0.85 -9.02
C VAL A 324 12.08 -1.11 -9.22
N GLN A 325 12.64 -0.76 -10.38
CA GLN A 325 14.06 -0.88 -10.65
C GLN A 325 14.90 -0.09 -9.64
N LEU A 326 14.50 1.12 -9.28
CA LEU A 326 15.20 1.90 -8.25
C LEU A 326 15.21 1.18 -6.90
N LYS A 327 14.11 0.54 -6.51
CA LYS A 327 14.05 -0.29 -5.29
C LYS A 327 15.05 -1.46 -5.38
N GLU A 328 15.11 -2.16 -6.51
CA GLU A 328 16.08 -3.24 -6.73
C GLU A 328 17.54 -2.73 -6.63
N GLU A 329 17.82 -1.57 -7.19
CA GLU A 329 19.15 -0.92 -7.11
C GLU A 329 19.49 -0.49 -5.68
N MET A 330 18.51 -0.08 -4.87
CA MET A 330 18.71 0.16 -3.42
C MET A 330 18.95 -1.15 -2.65
N GLY A 331 18.32 -2.24 -3.08
CA GLY A 331 18.43 -3.56 -2.48
C GLY A 331 17.60 -3.70 -1.20
N THR A 332 16.69 -4.67 -1.15
CA THR A 332 15.77 -4.87 -0.03
C THR A 332 16.47 -5.16 1.29
N LYS A 333 17.61 -5.87 1.26
CA LYS A 333 18.45 -6.06 2.44
C LYS A 333 18.99 -4.75 2.99
N ASN A 334 19.52 -3.87 2.12
CA ASN A 334 20.02 -2.56 2.55
C ASN A 334 18.90 -1.68 3.09
N ILE A 335 17.73 -1.72 2.44
CA ILE A 335 16.52 -1.03 2.88
C ILE A 335 16.14 -1.49 4.29
N TYR A 336 16.03 -2.79 4.50
CA TYR A 336 15.68 -3.39 5.78
C TYR A 336 16.67 -2.99 6.90
N GLU A 337 17.97 -3.17 6.67
CA GLU A 337 19.01 -2.81 7.66
C GLU A 337 18.94 -1.32 8.02
N ARG A 338 18.72 -0.46 7.02
CA ARG A 338 18.58 0.99 7.25
C ARG A 338 17.30 1.34 8.00
N GLU A 339 16.16 0.71 7.66
CA GLU A 339 14.91 0.91 8.39
C GLU A 339 15.04 0.54 9.85
N GLN A 340 15.61 -0.63 10.16
CA GLN A 340 15.80 -1.07 11.56
C GLN A 340 16.68 -0.10 12.34
N TYR A 341 17.74 0.42 11.72
CA TYR A 341 18.58 1.44 12.33
C TYR A 341 17.82 2.74 12.63
N LEU A 342 17.08 3.28 11.65
CA LEU A 342 16.31 4.52 11.84
C LEU A 342 15.16 4.32 12.85
N ASN A 343 14.52 3.15 12.84
CA ASN A 343 13.50 2.79 13.82
C ASN A 343 14.06 2.79 15.25
N ALA A 344 15.21 2.16 15.46
CA ALA A 344 15.85 2.13 16.77
C ALA A 344 16.21 3.55 17.24
N LEU A 345 16.72 4.39 16.33
CA LEU A 345 17.05 5.80 16.62
C LEU A 345 15.82 6.58 17.07
N LEU A 346 14.71 6.47 16.35
CA LEU A 346 13.47 7.17 16.68
C LEU A 346 12.82 6.64 17.97
N PHE A 347 12.70 5.32 18.14
CA PHE A 347 12.16 4.71 19.36
C PHE A 347 12.94 5.14 20.61
N ASN A 348 14.28 5.10 20.56
CA ASN A 348 15.14 5.51 21.68
C ASN A 348 14.91 6.95 22.15
N ARG A 349 14.39 7.81 21.25
CA ARG A 349 14.04 9.19 21.57
C ARG A 349 12.61 9.28 22.07
N ILE A 350 11.62 8.71 21.36
CA ILE A 350 10.19 8.84 21.67
C ILE A 350 9.84 8.15 22.98
N ASP A 351 10.41 6.98 23.28
CA ASP A 351 10.14 6.23 24.52
C ASP A 351 10.52 7.03 25.81
N LYS A 352 11.24 8.15 25.69
CA LYS A 352 11.64 9.02 26.80
C LYS A 352 10.79 10.30 26.91
N ILE A 353 9.84 10.50 26.02
CA ILE A 353 9.01 11.72 26.01
C ILE A 353 7.76 11.47 26.83
N ASP A 354 7.62 12.18 27.94
CA ASP A 354 6.44 12.09 28.78
C ASP A 354 5.18 12.57 28.02
N GLY A 355 4.06 11.87 28.21
CA GLY A 355 2.80 12.17 27.54
C GLY A 355 2.72 11.80 26.06
N VAL A 356 3.66 11.00 25.57
CA VAL A 356 3.71 10.47 24.20
C VAL A 356 3.72 8.95 24.24
N ARG A 357 2.83 8.33 23.45
CA ARG A 357 2.74 6.86 23.33
C ARG A 357 2.70 6.43 21.87
N VAL A 358 3.54 5.47 21.50
CA VAL A 358 3.47 4.81 20.20
C VAL A 358 2.48 3.64 20.28
N LEU A 359 1.58 3.53 19.31
CA LEU A 359 0.62 2.42 19.26
C LEU A 359 1.33 1.10 18.95
N SER A 360 0.96 0.02 19.66
CA SER A 360 1.57 -1.32 19.58
C SER A 360 3.08 -1.28 19.74
N ASP A 361 3.61 -0.53 20.71
CA ASP A 361 5.04 -0.31 20.97
C ASP A 361 5.80 -1.58 21.42
N ASN A 362 5.08 -2.63 21.84
CA ASN A 362 5.63 -3.95 22.10
C ASN A 362 6.25 -4.62 20.84
N HIS A 363 5.82 -4.22 19.64
CA HIS A 363 6.39 -4.65 18.37
C HIS A 363 7.44 -3.63 17.89
N LYS A 364 8.67 -3.74 18.36
CA LYS A 364 9.78 -2.86 17.92
C LYS A 364 10.26 -3.20 16.50
N HIS A 365 10.09 -4.46 16.08
CA HIS A 365 10.42 -4.92 14.74
C HIS A 365 9.23 -4.71 13.80
N ARG A 366 9.32 -3.67 12.98
CA ARG A 366 8.25 -3.23 12.07
C ARG A 366 8.82 -2.41 10.91
N LEU A 367 8.02 -2.18 9.87
CA LEU A 367 8.31 -1.14 8.90
C LEU A 367 8.38 0.22 9.61
N SER A 368 9.07 1.17 9.04
CA SER A 368 9.30 2.51 9.61
C SER A 368 8.02 3.37 9.66
N ILE A 369 6.97 2.85 10.33
CA ILE A 369 5.66 3.47 10.49
C ILE A 369 5.30 3.53 11.98
N PHE A 370 5.08 4.73 12.47
CA PHE A 370 4.80 5.03 13.88
C PHE A 370 3.51 5.81 14.01
N SER A 371 2.54 5.27 14.72
CA SER A 371 1.31 5.97 15.10
C SER A 371 1.42 6.44 16.53
N ILE A 372 1.38 7.73 16.74
CA ILE A 372 1.72 8.40 18.00
C ILE A 372 0.48 9.07 18.55
N VAL A 373 0.18 8.82 19.83
CA VAL A 373 -0.87 9.47 20.60
C VAL A 373 -0.21 10.42 21.60
N PHE A 374 -0.68 11.66 21.62
CA PHE A 374 -0.33 12.65 22.63
C PHE A 374 -1.41 12.68 23.71
N GLU A 375 -1.04 12.71 24.97
CA GLU A 375 -2.01 12.73 26.08
C GLU A 375 -2.72 14.09 26.22
N ASN A 376 -2.01 15.17 25.98
CA ASN A 376 -2.46 16.52 26.26
C ASN A 376 -2.74 17.35 25.01
N VAL A 377 -2.54 16.79 23.80
CA VAL A 377 -2.72 17.49 22.53
C VAL A 377 -3.50 16.59 21.58
N ASP A 378 -4.60 17.09 21.04
CA ASP A 378 -5.33 16.35 20.01
C ASP A 378 -4.51 16.22 18.73
N TYR A 379 -4.75 15.14 17.98
CA TYR A 379 -3.92 14.79 16.81
C TYR A 379 -3.94 15.86 15.70
N LYS A 380 -5.05 16.63 15.55
CA LYS A 380 -5.12 17.69 14.52
C LYS A 380 -4.22 18.84 14.89
N THR A 381 -4.31 19.29 16.14
CA THR A 381 -3.43 20.32 16.68
C THR A 381 -1.97 19.87 16.64
N ALA A 382 -1.68 18.62 17.02
CA ALA A 382 -0.33 18.08 16.95
C ALA A 382 0.24 18.10 15.51
N VAL A 383 -0.50 17.63 14.51
CA VAL A 383 -0.07 17.67 13.10
C VAL A 383 0.14 19.12 12.62
N GLN A 384 -0.78 20.03 12.95
CA GLN A 384 -0.65 21.45 12.58
C GLN A 384 0.61 22.06 13.18
N ARG A 385 0.89 21.77 14.44
CA ARG A 385 2.09 22.27 15.12
C ARG A 385 3.36 21.66 14.57
N LEU A 386 3.40 20.33 14.34
CA LEU A 386 4.53 19.67 13.70
C LEU A 386 4.86 20.31 12.35
N SER A 387 3.85 20.54 11.51
CA SER A 387 4.04 21.13 10.18
C SER A 387 4.39 22.64 10.25
N ASN A 388 3.60 23.44 10.98
CA ASN A 388 3.74 24.89 10.95
C ASN A 388 4.87 25.41 11.85
N ASP A 389 4.99 24.84 13.07
CA ASP A 389 5.91 25.34 14.09
C ASP A 389 7.32 24.70 13.98
N PHE A 390 7.39 23.46 13.47
CA PHE A 390 8.61 22.65 13.46
C PHE A 390 9.01 22.11 12.08
N HIS A 391 8.25 22.40 11.03
CA HIS A 391 8.50 21.99 9.64
C HIS A 391 8.63 20.45 9.45
N VAL A 392 7.86 19.67 10.21
CA VAL A 392 7.79 18.21 10.09
C VAL A 392 6.44 17.80 9.53
N GLU A 393 6.44 17.26 8.30
CA GLU A 393 5.22 16.87 7.60
C GLU A 393 4.79 15.46 8.01
N THR A 394 3.64 15.36 8.64
CA THR A 394 3.06 14.11 9.15
C THR A 394 1.58 13.99 8.76
N ARG A 395 0.94 12.88 9.09
CA ARG A 395 -0.47 12.67 8.84
C ARG A 395 -1.24 12.43 10.14
N GLY A 396 -2.42 13.07 10.28
CA GLY A 396 -3.32 12.87 11.41
C GLY A 396 -4.57 12.07 11.08
N GLY A 397 -5.19 11.47 12.09
CA GLY A 397 -6.44 10.74 12.01
C GLY A 397 -6.29 9.23 12.11
N CYS A 398 -7.30 8.47 11.65
CA CYS A 398 -7.29 7.00 11.69
C CYS A 398 -6.48 6.36 10.53
N ALA A 399 -5.81 7.14 9.70
CA ALA A 399 -5.00 6.70 8.57
C ALA A 399 -5.70 5.68 7.64
N CYS A 400 -7.02 5.83 7.43
CA CYS A 400 -7.87 4.92 6.66
C CYS A 400 -7.87 3.46 7.17
N ALA A 401 -7.82 3.25 8.48
CA ALA A 401 -7.89 1.94 9.14
C ALA A 401 -8.78 2.00 10.39
N GLY A 402 -10.07 2.32 10.19
CA GLY A 402 -11.02 2.55 11.28
C GLY A 402 -11.22 1.33 12.17
N THR A 403 -11.34 0.13 11.60
CA THR A 403 -11.49 -1.12 12.35
C THR A 403 -10.29 -1.36 13.26
N TYR A 404 -9.08 -1.21 12.71
CA TYR A 404 -7.86 -1.32 13.48
C TYR A 404 -7.73 -0.20 14.53
N GLY A 405 -8.19 1.00 14.20
CA GLY A 405 -8.25 2.11 15.16
C GLY A 405 -9.12 1.82 16.37
N HIS A 406 -10.26 1.14 16.21
CA HIS A 406 -11.10 0.71 17.33
C HIS A 406 -10.34 -0.26 18.23
N HIS A 407 -9.62 -1.23 17.65
CA HIS A 407 -8.79 -2.15 18.41
C HIS A 407 -7.66 -1.43 19.16
N LEU A 408 -6.88 -0.59 18.48
CA LEU A 408 -5.72 0.11 19.05
C LEU A 408 -6.06 1.12 20.15
N LEU A 409 -7.24 1.75 20.06
CA LEU A 409 -7.71 2.76 21.01
C LEU A 409 -8.73 2.20 22.00
N ASN A 410 -9.00 0.89 21.99
CA ASN A 410 -9.98 0.21 22.84
C ASN A 410 -11.37 0.87 22.78
N ILE A 411 -11.83 1.24 21.58
CA ILE A 411 -13.14 1.86 21.36
C ILE A 411 -14.19 0.77 21.31
N ASP A 412 -15.07 0.74 22.30
CA ASP A 412 -16.18 -0.20 22.36
C ASP A 412 -17.34 0.18 21.42
N TYR A 413 -18.31 -0.73 21.29
CA TYR A 413 -19.47 -0.54 20.42
C TYR A 413 -20.30 0.70 20.82
N CYS A 414 -20.52 0.94 22.12
CA CYS A 414 -21.34 2.05 22.59
C CYS A 414 -20.69 3.39 22.24
N THR A 415 -19.40 3.51 22.50
CA THR A 415 -18.60 4.69 22.14
C THR A 415 -18.58 4.91 20.63
N SER A 416 -18.33 3.86 19.84
CA SER A 416 -18.34 3.92 18.38
C SER A 416 -19.70 4.35 17.85
N LYS A 417 -20.79 3.78 18.38
CA LYS A 417 -22.15 4.13 17.96
C LYS A 417 -22.49 5.59 18.29
N SER A 418 -22.12 6.07 19.49
CA SER A 418 -22.29 7.47 19.87
C SER A 418 -21.55 8.43 18.93
N ILE A 419 -20.32 8.10 18.55
CA ILE A 419 -19.56 8.88 17.56
C ILE A 419 -20.29 8.87 16.21
N THR A 420 -20.68 7.69 15.71
CA THR A 420 -21.36 7.55 14.42
C THR A 420 -22.64 8.36 14.33
N ASP A 421 -23.45 8.35 15.40
CA ASP A 421 -24.74 9.06 15.44
C ASP A 421 -24.58 10.59 15.49
N GLN A 422 -23.40 11.09 15.87
CA GLN A 422 -23.06 12.51 15.95
C GLN A 422 -22.23 12.98 14.75
N LEU A 423 -21.73 12.04 13.93
CA LEU A 423 -20.92 12.39 12.77
C LEU A 423 -21.80 12.93 11.64
N ASP A 424 -21.58 14.17 11.29
CA ASP A 424 -21.94 14.77 10.02
C ASP A 424 -20.69 15.41 9.40
N ASP A 425 -20.82 16.04 8.23
CA ASP A 425 -19.71 16.66 7.52
C ASP A 425 -19.05 17.79 8.33
N GLU A 426 -19.75 18.39 9.30
CA GLU A 426 -19.26 19.49 10.12
C GLU A 426 -18.54 18.99 11.40
N PHE A 427 -18.95 17.86 11.97
CA PHE A 427 -18.45 17.32 13.25
C PHE A 427 -17.34 16.27 13.13
N GLN A 428 -16.48 16.36 12.12
CA GLN A 428 -15.32 15.46 11.99
C GLN A 428 -14.31 15.54 13.14
N SER A 429 -14.43 16.55 14.00
CA SER A 429 -13.56 16.72 15.18
C SER A 429 -13.75 15.64 16.26
N LEU A 430 -14.88 14.93 16.24
CA LEU A 430 -15.17 13.85 17.19
C LEU A 430 -14.44 12.54 16.88
N LYS A 431 -13.86 12.41 15.70
CA LYS A 431 -13.17 11.18 15.30
C LYS A 431 -11.88 11.00 16.09
N PRO A 432 -11.72 9.88 16.81
CA PRO A 432 -10.44 9.55 17.42
C PRO A 432 -9.36 9.33 16.36
N GLY A 433 -8.12 9.55 16.74
CA GLY A 433 -7.01 9.41 15.80
C GLY A 433 -5.66 9.57 16.48
N TRP A 434 -4.63 9.50 15.68
CA TRP A 434 -3.23 9.63 16.08
C TRP A 434 -2.46 10.47 15.07
N VAL A 435 -1.23 10.78 15.38
CA VAL A 435 -0.25 11.33 14.43
C VAL A 435 0.56 10.16 13.87
N ARG A 436 0.54 9.96 12.55
CA ARG A 436 1.38 8.96 11.89
C ARG A 436 2.65 9.63 11.36
N VAL A 437 3.78 9.12 11.82
CA VAL A 437 5.12 9.41 11.31
C VAL A 437 5.58 8.20 10.51
N SER A 438 6.05 8.38 9.31
CA SER A 438 6.65 7.30 8.51
C SER A 438 7.95 7.75 7.89
N LEU A 439 8.97 6.90 8.02
CA LEU A 439 10.33 7.18 7.58
C LEU A 439 10.61 6.49 6.23
N HIS A 440 11.73 6.86 5.62
CA HIS A 440 12.27 6.20 4.44
C HIS A 440 13.78 6.02 4.60
N PRO A 441 14.37 4.96 4.07
CA PRO A 441 15.81 4.69 4.19
C PRO A 441 16.75 5.82 3.75
N CYS A 442 16.31 6.67 2.81
CA CYS A 442 17.11 7.83 2.37
C CYS A 442 17.18 8.98 3.39
N MET A 443 16.38 8.94 4.46
CA MET A 443 16.42 9.97 5.49
C MET A 443 17.73 9.92 6.30
N SER A 444 18.20 11.08 6.69
CA SER A 444 19.38 11.25 7.53
C SER A 444 19.04 11.11 9.02
N GLU A 445 20.05 10.82 9.84
CA GLU A 445 19.92 10.83 11.30
C GLU A 445 19.51 12.22 11.83
N SER A 446 19.96 13.28 11.18
CA SER A 446 19.57 14.65 11.52
C SER A 446 18.07 14.86 11.35
N GLU A 447 17.47 14.35 10.26
CA GLU A 447 16.02 14.44 10.06
C GLU A 447 15.26 13.63 11.11
N ILE A 448 15.74 12.44 11.50
CA ILE A 448 15.12 11.64 12.57
C ILE A 448 15.18 12.37 13.91
N ASN A 449 16.30 12.98 14.23
CA ASN A 449 16.44 13.80 15.44
C ASN A 449 15.50 15.03 15.40
N THR A 450 15.39 15.71 14.26
CA THR A 450 14.44 16.81 14.07
C THR A 450 13.00 16.37 14.31
N ILE A 451 12.60 15.18 13.82
CA ILE A 451 11.27 14.61 14.08
C ILE A 451 11.06 14.40 15.60
N ALA A 452 12.03 13.78 16.27
CA ALA A 452 11.94 13.51 17.70
C ALA A 452 11.88 14.79 18.53
N ASP A 453 12.72 15.79 18.22
CA ASP A 453 12.71 17.11 18.86
C ASP A 453 11.37 17.82 18.66
N ALA A 454 10.80 17.75 17.45
CA ALA A 454 9.50 18.35 17.16
C ALA A 454 8.37 17.67 17.97
N ILE A 455 8.37 16.33 18.07
CA ILE A 455 7.41 15.59 18.88
C ILE A 455 7.51 16.01 20.35
N GLU A 456 8.72 16.06 20.90
CA GLU A 456 8.98 16.47 22.28
C GLU A 456 8.49 17.90 22.55
N ASN A 457 8.78 18.84 21.65
CA ASN A 457 8.35 20.23 21.76
C ASN A 457 6.84 20.39 21.68
N VAL A 458 6.16 19.60 20.83
CA VAL A 458 4.70 19.59 20.76
C VAL A 458 4.10 19.05 22.06
N ALA A 459 4.63 17.94 22.59
CA ALA A 459 4.18 17.34 23.85
C ALA A 459 4.33 18.29 25.05
N ASN A 460 5.45 19.00 25.12
CA ASN A 460 5.78 19.95 26.19
C ASN A 460 5.15 21.35 26.03
N GLY A 461 4.35 21.57 24.97
CA GLY A 461 3.71 22.87 24.76
C GLY A 461 4.67 24.02 24.39
N ALA A 462 5.87 23.72 23.88
CA ALA A 462 6.88 24.72 23.51
C ALA A 462 6.37 25.72 22.45
N ASN A 463 6.96 26.92 22.42
CA ASN A 463 6.63 27.91 21.40
C ASN A 463 7.09 27.49 20.00
N ALA A 464 6.44 28.06 18.97
CA ALA A 464 6.80 27.87 17.58
C ALA A 464 8.26 28.23 17.29
N MET A 465 8.98 27.38 16.56
CA MET A 465 10.33 27.64 16.07
C MET A 465 10.33 28.43 14.75
N PHE A 466 9.27 28.31 13.97
CA PHE A 466 9.13 28.91 12.64
C PHE A 466 7.83 29.72 12.55
N ALA A 467 7.81 30.70 11.65
CA ALA A 467 6.58 31.39 11.30
C ALA A 467 5.69 30.46 10.45
N ALA A 468 4.38 30.62 10.57
CA ALA A 468 3.44 29.90 9.72
C ALA A 468 3.76 30.16 8.23
N PRO A 469 3.63 29.14 7.36
CA PRO A 469 3.96 29.29 5.94
C PRO A 469 3.04 30.31 5.28
N GLU A 470 3.63 31.13 4.40
CA GLU A 470 2.86 32.02 3.53
C GLU A 470 1.99 31.18 2.55
N LYS A 471 0.98 31.83 1.98
CA LYS A 471 0.08 31.16 1.03
C LYS A 471 0.86 30.54 -0.14
N THR A 472 0.57 29.29 -0.45
CA THR A 472 1.14 28.59 -1.60
C THR A 472 0.83 29.35 -2.91
N GLN A 473 1.85 29.50 -3.79
CA GLN A 473 1.64 30.01 -5.13
C GLN A 473 0.75 29.05 -5.93
N SER A 474 -0.13 29.62 -6.77
CA SER A 474 -0.95 28.80 -7.68
C SER A 474 -0.07 28.21 -8.79
N ILE A 475 -0.14 26.90 -8.99
CA ILE A 475 0.50 26.20 -10.12
C ILE A 475 -0.26 26.43 -11.46
N TRP A 476 -1.39 27.12 -11.41
CA TRP A 476 -2.27 27.36 -12.58
C TRP A 476 -1.99 28.71 -13.27
N ALA A 477 -0.77 29.22 -13.15
CA ALA A 477 -0.33 30.33 -13.99
C ALA A 477 -0.26 29.87 -15.47
N PRO A 478 -0.48 30.79 -16.45
CA PRO A 478 -0.33 30.45 -17.86
C PRO A 478 1.02 29.80 -18.16
N LEU A 479 1.01 28.72 -18.93
CA LEU A 479 2.23 28.00 -19.33
C LEU A 479 2.95 28.64 -20.52
N ILE A 480 2.29 29.62 -21.23
CA ILE A 480 2.81 30.34 -22.40
C ILE A 480 2.59 31.84 -22.19
#